data_66c46968cec5541b80db2a0ef2430a68
#
_entry.id   66c46968cec5541b80db2a0ef2430a68
#
_cell.length_a   1.000
_cell.length_b   1.000
_cell.length_c   1.000
_cell.angle_alpha   90.00
_cell.angle_beta   90.00
_cell.angle_gamma   90.00
#
_symmetry.space_group_name_H-M   'P 1'
#
loop_
_entity.id
_entity.type
_entity.pdbx_description
1 polymer ?
#
loop_
_entity_poly.entity_id
_entity_poly.type
_entity_poly.pdbx_seq_one_letter_code
_entity_poly.pdbx_strand_id
1 'polypeptide(L)'
;MKTLELNKIHLGNCLELLKQLEDESIDLIITSPPYNLGSKTDSKNGRTHSSIHYDVYKDDKEEEDYRQFELAWLEVAYQKLKPGGSLFYNHKERNRGGVAIRPDEWLYMSPFTHRQQIIWDRGGTLNTCGKLCSSQKEYIYWMTKPDKKGFVRINKEKFLDEKGKLIGLSDIWRFAPDRKNSHPAPFPQGLPNRCLNLIIGQPKKKNADDSFVVLDPFFGSGTVGLSAIKYGVSWIGFDLSENYKKMAEERIENYKKTLKPMEKDSIWD
;
A
#
# COMPACT_ATOMS: atom_id res chain seq x y z
N MET A 1 20.75 -11.82 15.28
CA MET A 1 19.48 -11.93 14.52
C MET A 1 19.81 -11.91 13.04
N LYS A 2 19.12 -12.70 12.21
CA LYS A 2 19.39 -12.69 10.77
C LYS A 2 18.64 -11.49 10.18
N THR A 3 19.35 -10.46 9.75
CA THR A 3 18.76 -9.27 9.13
C THR A 3 18.05 -9.68 7.85
N LEU A 4 16.81 -9.23 7.65
CA LEU A 4 16.06 -9.52 6.43
C LEU A 4 16.73 -8.82 5.24
N GLU A 5 16.86 -9.56 4.13
CA GLU A 5 17.52 -9.06 2.93
C GLU A 5 16.65 -8.04 2.20
N LEU A 6 17.26 -6.95 1.73
CA LEU A 6 16.60 -5.95 0.90
C LEU A 6 16.31 -6.48 -0.51
N ASN A 7 15.32 -5.88 -1.16
CA ASN A 7 14.88 -6.20 -2.52
C ASN A 7 14.42 -7.66 -2.67
N LYS A 8 13.82 -8.18 -1.60
CA LYS A 8 13.30 -9.55 -1.52
C LYS A 8 11.91 -9.62 -0.91
N ILE A 9 11.24 -10.72 -1.26
CA ILE A 9 9.97 -11.13 -0.65
C ILE A 9 10.28 -12.21 0.37
N HIS A 10 9.92 -11.93 1.62
CA HIS A 10 10.06 -12.87 2.73
C HIS A 10 8.72 -13.56 3.00
N LEU A 11 8.74 -14.89 2.98
CA LEU A 11 7.55 -15.69 3.23
C LEU A 11 7.33 -15.85 4.74
N GLY A 12 6.15 -15.47 5.21
CA GLY A 12 5.77 -15.62 6.62
C GLY A 12 4.74 -14.64 7.10
N ASN A 13 4.38 -14.78 8.37
CA ASN A 13 3.45 -13.87 9.04
C ASN A 13 4.08 -12.48 9.19
N CYS A 14 3.34 -11.43 8.81
CA CYS A 14 3.84 -10.06 8.82
C CYS A 14 4.32 -9.61 10.21
N LEU A 15 3.62 -9.98 11.29
CA LEU A 15 4.02 -9.66 12.67
C LEU A 15 5.35 -10.29 13.05
N GLU A 16 5.57 -11.55 12.68
CA GLU A 16 6.81 -12.27 12.98
C GLU A 16 7.98 -11.75 12.14
N LEU A 17 7.73 -11.36 10.90
CA LEU A 17 8.74 -10.77 10.03
C LEU A 17 9.08 -9.33 10.43
N LEU A 18 8.07 -8.53 10.79
CA LEU A 18 8.29 -7.17 11.33
C LEU A 18 9.23 -7.17 12.54
N LYS A 19 9.05 -8.10 13.47
CA LYS A 19 9.91 -8.23 14.66
C LYS A 19 11.38 -8.52 14.34
N GLN A 20 11.68 -9.05 13.15
CA GLN A 20 13.05 -9.33 12.70
C GLN A 20 13.76 -8.12 12.10
N LEU A 21 13.02 -7.06 11.76
CA LEU A 21 13.60 -5.80 11.30
C LEU A 21 14.21 -5.03 12.48
N GLU A 22 15.25 -4.29 12.20
CA GLU A 22 15.81 -3.32 13.14
C GLU A 22 14.82 -2.16 13.35
N ASP A 23 14.81 -1.59 14.55
CA ASP A 23 14.00 -0.40 14.81
C ASP A 23 14.52 0.77 13.98
N GLU A 24 13.60 1.63 13.55
CA GLU A 24 13.91 2.83 12.76
C GLU A 24 14.74 2.54 11.48
N SER A 25 14.51 1.37 10.85
CA SER A 25 15.19 0.96 9.60
C SER A 25 14.39 1.27 8.34
N ILE A 26 13.07 1.52 8.45
CA ILE A 26 12.15 1.72 7.33
C ILE A 26 11.84 3.21 7.15
N ASP A 27 11.91 3.70 5.92
CA ASP A 27 11.60 5.10 5.58
C ASP A 27 10.13 5.30 5.23
N LEU A 28 9.52 4.31 4.57
CA LEU A 28 8.17 4.40 4.03
C LEU A 28 7.48 3.05 4.08
N ILE A 29 6.23 3.02 4.52
CA ILE A 29 5.37 1.85 4.41
C ILE A 29 4.23 2.20 3.45
N ILE A 30 3.99 1.34 2.45
CA ILE A 30 2.86 1.45 1.54
C ILE A 30 2.19 0.09 1.51
N THR A 31 0.92 0.02 1.89
CA THR A 31 0.29 -1.29 2.05
C THR A 31 -1.23 -1.26 1.91
N SER A 32 -1.78 -2.42 1.64
CA SER A 32 -3.22 -2.71 1.63
C SER A 32 -3.43 -4.08 2.28
N PRO A 33 -3.69 -4.14 3.59
CA PRO A 33 -3.94 -5.42 4.26
C PRO A 33 -5.22 -6.09 3.73
N PRO A 34 -5.47 -7.37 4.03
CA PRO A 34 -6.76 -7.99 3.79
C PRO A 34 -7.87 -7.23 4.51
N TYR A 35 -9.03 -7.02 3.84
CA TYR A 35 -10.06 -6.09 4.33
C TYR A 35 -11.12 -6.72 5.22
N ASN A 36 -11.00 -7.99 5.57
CA ASN A 36 -12.01 -8.75 6.33
C ASN A 36 -13.39 -8.71 5.65
N LEU A 37 -13.44 -9.00 4.35
CA LEU A 37 -14.67 -8.90 3.56
C LEU A 37 -15.62 -10.07 3.76
N GLY A 38 -15.12 -11.14 4.35
CA GLY A 38 -15.87 -12.37 4.60
C GLY A 38 -15.99 -13.26 3.36
N SER A 39 -16.18 -14.55 3.62
CA SER A 39 -16.43 -15.57 2.59
C SER A 39 -17.93 -15.87 2.42
N LYS A 40 -18.81 -15.25 3.20
CA LYS A 40 -20.23 -15.61 3.22
C LYS A 40 -20.95 -15.11 2.00
N THR A 41 -21.31 -16.04 1.14
CA THR A 41 -22.49 -15.95 0.30
C THR A 41 -23.72 -15.84 1.21
N ASP A 42 -24.21 -14.64 1.46
CA ASP A 42 -25.56 -14.46 2.01
C ASP A 42 -26.56 -14.87 0.93
N SER A 43 -26.76 -16.20 0.84
CA SER A 43 -27.49 -16.87 -0.22
C SER A 43 -29.01 -16.72 -0.14
N LYS A 44 -29.54 -15.93 0.81
CA LYS A 44 -30.98 -15.71 0.91
C LYS A 44 -31.58 -14.87 -0.22
N ASN A 45 -30.77 -14.17 -1.04
CA ASN A 45 -31.25 -13.34 -2.16
C ASN A 45 -30.47 -13.53 -3.45
N GLY A 46 -29.72 -14.62 -3.66
CA GLY A 46 -29.11 -14.97 -4.96
C GLY A 46 -28.08 -14.00 -5.51
N ARG A 47 -27.59 -13.04 -4.74
CA ARG A 47 -26.55 -12.10 -5.15
C ARG A 47 -25.29 -12.40 -4.35
N THR A 48 -24.35 -13.05 -4.98
CA THR A 48 -23.00 -13.23 -4.50
C THR A 48 -22.33 -11.87 -4.38
N HIS A 49 -22.10 -11.38 -3.16
CA HIS A 49 -21.03 -10.44 -2.95
C HIS A 49 -19.75 -11.18 -3.35
N SER A 50 -18.93 -10.59 -4.24
CA SER A 50 -17.67 -11.17 -4.65
C SER A 50 -16.80 -11.33 -3.41
N SER A 51 -16.78 -12.52 -2.84
CA SER A 51 -15.84 -12.90 -1.80
C SER A 51 -14.46 -12.88 -2.43
N ILE A 52 -13.55 -12.11 -1.86
CA ILE A 52 -12.15 -12.19 -2.24
C ILE A 52 -11.62 -13.46 -1.58
N HIS A 53 -11.15 -14.41 -2.39
CA HIS A 53 -10.52 -15.62 -1.92
C HIS A 53 -9.01 -15.47 -2.03
N TYR A 54 -8.36 -15.31 -0.90
CA TYR A 54 -6.90 -15.42 -0.80
C TYR A 54 -6.48 -16.88 -0.72
N ASP A 55 -5.29 -17.17 -1.18
CA ASP A 55 -4.72 -18.51 -1.26
C ASP A 55 -4.67 -19.22 0.10
N VAL A 56 -4.03 -18.61 1.08
CA VAL A 56 -3.79 -19.20 2.41
C VAL A 56 -4.42 -18.43 3.57
N TYR A 57 -5.01 -17.26 3.30
CA TYR A 57 -5.58 -16.39 4.32
C TYR A 57 -7.12 -16.41 4.27
N LYS A 58 -7.74 -16.64 5.42
CA LYS A 58 -9.20 -16.50 5.57
C LYS A 58 -9.54 -15.07 5.97
N ASP A 59 -10.19 -14.36 5.05
CA ASP A 59 -10.57 -12.95 5.20
C ASP A 59 -11.96 -12.80 5.84
N ASP A 60 -12.23 -13.55 6.91
CA ASP A 60 -13.53 -13.65 7.57
C ASP A 60 -13.45 -13.73 9.11
N LYS A 61 -12.53 -12.98 9.69
CA LYS A 61 -12.35 -12.88 11.13
C LYS A 61 -13.55 -12.19 11.78
N GLU A 62 -13.78 -12.50 13.05
CA GLU A 62 -14.64 -11.63 13.89
C GLU A 62 -14.03 -10.22 13.94
N GLU A 63 -14.91 -9.19 14.04
CA GLU A 63 -14.43 -7.80 13.91
C GLU A 63 -13.44 -7.40 14.98
N GLU A 64 -13.64 -7.86 16.21
CA GLU A 64 -12.71 -7.56 17.30
C GLU A 64 -11.35 -8.21 17.06
N ASP A 65 -11.31 -9.47 16.63
CA ASP A 65 -10.04 -10.18 16.29
C ASP A 65 -9.32 -9.51 15.12
N TYR A 66 -10.09 -8.98 14.15
CA TYR A 66 -9.54 -8.24 13.04
C TYR A 66 -8.90 -6.93 13.49
N ARG A 67 -9.60 -6.16 14.35
CA ARG A 67 -9.08 -4.90 14.92
C ARG A 67 -7.83 -5.14 15.76
N GLN A 68 -7.82 -6.17 16.59
CA GLN A 68 -6.66 -6.58 17.39
C GLN A 68 -5.46 -6.92 16.49
N PHE A 69 -5.69 -7.67 15.42
CA PHE A 69 -4.65 -7.97 14.43
C PHE A 69 -4.10 -6.71 13.76
N GLU A 70 -4.98 -5.80 13.31
CA GLU A 70 -4.58 -4.55 12.67
C GLU A 70 -3.75 -3.68 13.63
N LEU A 71 -4.18 -3.53 14.87
CA LEU A 71 -3.45 -2.77 15.88
C LEU A 71 -2.09 -3.40 16.20
N ALA A 72 -2.04 -4.72 16.32
CA ALA A 72 -0.81 -5.43 16.67
C ALA A 72 0.32 -5.22 15.65
N TRP A 73 0.02 -5.32 14.34
CA TRP A 73 1.05 -5.10 13.34
C TRP A 73 1.38 -3.62 13.16
N LEU A 74 0.41 -2.70 13.30
CA LEU A 74 0.64 -1.26 13.26
C LEU A 74 1.58 -0.80 14.38
N GLU A 75 1.42 -1.34 15.60
CA GLU A 75 2.31 -1.05 16.73
C GLU A 75 3.76 -1.43 16.43
N VAL A 76 3.98 -2.65 15.92
CA VAL A 76 5.34 -3.08 15.56
C VAL A 76 5.87 -2.29 14.37
N ALA A 77 5.05 -2.05 13.33
CA ALA A 77 5.45 -1.25 12.18
C ALA A 77 5.89 0.18 12.55
N TYR A 78 5.22 0.78 13.53
CA TYR A 78 5.61 2.10 14.05
C TYR A 78 7.02 2.10 14.64
N GLN A 79 7.40 1.03 15.37
CA GLN A 79 8.76 0.90 15.91
C GLN A 79 9.80 0.81 14.79
N LYS A 80 9.46 0.11 13.69
CA LYS A 80 10.36 -0.09 12.55
C LYS A 80 10.49 1.14 11.65
N LEU A 81 9.51 2.02 11.68
CA LEU A 81 9.52 3.24 10.88
C LEU A 81 10.47 4.27 11.50
N LYS A 82 11.31 4.89 10.68
CA LYS A 82 12.19 6.00 11.10
C LYS A 82 11.37 7.19 11.59
N PRO A 83 11.87 8.01 12.51
CA PRO A 83 11.32 9.33 12.79
C PRO A 83 11.22 10.15 11.51
N GLY A 84 10.06 10.76 11.24
CA GLY A 84 9.76 11.44 9.99
C GLY A 84 9.25 10.52 8.88
N GLY A 85 9.27 9.21 9.06
CA GLY A 85 8.73 8.25 8.10
C GLY A 85 7.20 8.31 7.96
N SER A 86 6.70 7.74 6.89
CA SER A 86 5.27 7.74 6.55
C SER A 86 4.74 6.34 6.32
N LEU A 87 3.45 6.16 6.63
CA LEU A 87 2.66 4.99 6.28
C LEU A 87 1.50 5.45 5.39
N PHE A 88 1.36 4.85 4.20
CA PHE A 88 0.17 4.92 3.37
C PHE A 88 -0.59 3.61 3.48
N TYR A 89 -1.69 3.64 4.18
CA TYR A 89 -2.54 2.49 4.47
C TYR A 89 -3.79 2.56 3.60
N ASN A 90 -3.89 1.69 2.59
CA ASN A 90 -5.06 1.62 1.74
C ASN A 90 -6.10 0.66 2.30
N HIS A 91 -7.32 1.13 2.44
CA HIS A 91 -8.45 0.32 2.92
C HIS A 91 -9.78 0.92 2.45
N LYS A 92 -10.83 0.14 2.53
CA LYS A 92 -12.19 0.61 2.24
C LYS A 92 -13.10 0.48 3.46
N GLU A 93 -14.14 1.28 3.47
CA GLU A 93 -15.30 1.08 4.34
C GLU A 93 -15.99 -0.23 3.99
N ARG A 94 -16.38 -0.97 4.97
CA ARG A 94 -17.16 -2.20 4.86
C ARG A 94 -18.56 -1.98 5.40
N ASN A 95 -19.51 -2.77 4.94
CA ASN A 95 -20.87 -2.75 5.49
C ASN A 95 -21.25 -4.16 5.94
N ARG A 96 -21.55 -4.31 7.23
CA ARG A 96 -22.04 -5.56 7.80
C ARG A 96 -23.38 -5.31 8.51
N GLY A 97 -24.41 -6.04 8.10
CA GLY A 97 -25.74 -5.90 8.72
C GLY A 97 -26.37 -4.50 8.60
N GLY A 98 -25.98 -3.71 7.58
CA GLY A 98 -26.46 -2.33 7.40
C GLY A 98 -25.62 -1.28 8.14
N VAL A 99 -24.61 -1.68 8.91
CA VAL A 99 -23.73 -0.78 9.65
C VAL A 99 -22.39 -0.62 8.90
N ALA A 100 -21.97 0.63 8.74
CA ALA A 100 -20.65 0.94 8.17
C ALA A 100 -19.57 0.70 9.22
N ILE A 101 -18.54 -0.06 8.83
CA ILE A 101 -17.32 -0.30 9.61
C ILE A 101 -16.18 0.39 8.93
N ARG A 102 -15.58 1.36 9.60
CA ARG A 102 -14.58 2.24 9.04
C ARG A 102 -13.19 1.94 9.60
N PRO A 103 -12.14 1.99 8.77
CA PRO A 103 -10.77 1.82 9.24
C PRO A 103 -10.36 2.83 10.31
N ASP A 104 -10.96 4.01 10.32
CA ASP A 104 -10.71 5.04 11.33
C ASP A 104 -10.84 4.48 12.76
N GLU A 105 -11.77 3.54 12.98
CA GLU A 105 -12.07 2.98 14.30
C GLU A 105 -10.86 2.35 14.99
N TRP A 106 -9.94 1.74 14.24
CA TRP A 106 -8.71 1.19 14.80
C TRP A 106 -7.48 2.05 14.48
N LEU A 107 -7.47 2.75 13.36
CA LEU A 107 -6.32 3.57 12.98
C LEU A 107 -6.06 4.70 13.98
N TYR A 108 -7.10 5.34 14.52
CA TYR A 108 -6.96 6.36 15.57
C TYR A 108 -6.46 5.81 16.91
N MET A 109 -6.56 4.49 17.12
CA MET A 109 -6.01 3.83 18.31
C MET A 109 -4.54 3.44 18.12
N SER A 110 -4.02 3.48 16.90
CA SER A 110 -2.62 3.16 16.60
C SER A 110 -1.68 4.29 17.06
N PRO A 111 -0.37 4.02 17.24
CA PRO A 111 0.59 5.05 17.66
C PRO A 111 0.91 6.08 16.57
N PHE A 112 0.46 5.85 15.35
CA PHE A 112 0.69 6.76 14.23
C PHE A 112 -0.09 8.06 14.36
N THR A 113 0.52 9.16 13.93
CA THR A 113 -0.20 10.42 13.77
C THR A 113 -0.89 10.48 12.42
N HIS A 114 -2.19 10.66 12.41
CA HIS A 114 -2.98 10.89 11.20
C HIS A 114 -2.58 12.22 10.56
N ARG A 115 -2.18 12.17 9.30
CA ARG A 115 -1.80 13.36 8.54
C ARG A 115 -2.91 13.80 7.59
N GLN A 116 -3.40 12.88 6.79
CA GLN A 116 -4.44 13.15 5.80
C GLN A 116 -5.15 11.88 5.38
N GLN A 117 -6.44 11.96 5.09
CA GLN A 117 -7.17 10.95 4.36
C GLN A 117 -7.22 11.35 2.88
N ILE A 118 -6.81 10.43 2.02
CA ILE A 118 -6.81 10.59 0.56
C ILE A 118 -7.87 9.63 0.01
N ILE A 119 -8.61 10.07 -0.98
CA ILE A 119 -9.64 9.28 -1.64
C ILE A 119 -9.06 8.70 -2.93
N TRP A 120 -9.01 7.39 -3.03
CA TRP A 120 -8.81 6.74 -4.32
C TRP A 120 -10.16 6.57 -5.00
N ASP A 121 -10.41 7.41 -6.00
CA ASP A 121 -11.54 7.30 -6.93
C ASP A 121 -11.22 6.22 -7.97
N ARG A 122 -11.91 5.09 -7.87
CA ARG A 122 -11.73 3.91 -8.74
C ARG A 122 -12.50 4.00 -10.04
N GLY A 123 -13.28 5.07 -10.21
CA GLY A 123 -14.24 5.19 -11.29
C GLY A 123 -15.52 4.37 -11.08
N GLY A 124 -16.47 4.53 -12.00
CA GLY A 124 -17.81 3.97 -11.87
C GLY A 124 -17.84 2.44 -11.74
N THR A 125 -18.63 1.96 -10.82
CA THR A 125 -19.04 0.56 -10.75
C THR A 125 -20.55 0.48 -10.96
N LEU A 126 -20.99 -0.50 -11.72
CA LEU A 126 -22.43 -0.76 -11.95
C LEU A 126 -23.06 -1.60 -10.82
N ASN A 127 -22.36 -1.77 -9.69
CA ASN A 127 -22.82 -2.64 -8.63
C ASN A 127 -23.81 -1.91 -7.72
N THR A 128 -25.07 -1.90 -8.10
CA THR A 128 -26.15 -1.30 -7.33
C THR A 128 -26.87 -2.38 -6.53
N CYS A 129 -26.72 -2.37 -5.23
CA CYS A 129 -27.45 -3.30 -4.35
C CYS A 129 -28.90 -2.83 -4.03
N GLY A 130 -29.27 -1.63 -4.49
CA GLY A 130 -30.57 -1.01 -4.21
C GLY A 130 -30.80 -0.56 -2.75
N LYS A 131 -29.82 -0.77 -1.87
CA LYS A 131 -29.89 -0.37 -0.46
C LYS A 131 -28.90 0.72 -0.09
N LEU A 132 -27.79 0.81 -0.82
CA LEU A 132 -26.73 1.77 -0.60
C LEU A 132 -26.25 2.32 -1.96
N CYS A 133 -25.63 3.48 -1.93
CA CYS A 133 -24.92 3.99 -3.08
C CYS A 133 -23.77 3.05 -3.48
N SER A 134 -23.49 2.95 -4.78
CA SER A 134 -22.35 2.18 -5.27
C SER A 134 -21.04 2.75 -4.76
N SER A 135 -20.23 1.94 -4.08
CA SER A 135 -18.93 2.36 -3.60
C SER A 135 -17.94 2.47 -4.76
N GLN A 136 -17.53 3.69 -5.07
CA GLN A 136 -16.55 3.99 -6.13
C GLN A 136 -15.19 4.39 -5.57
N LYS A 137 -15.03 4.38 -4.26
CA LYS A 137 -13.84 4.87 -3.58
C LYS A 137 -13.25 3.83 -2.66
N GLU A 138 -11.96 3.97 -2.45
CA GLU A 138 -11.24 3.46 -1.29
C GLU A 138 -10.52 4.62 -0.61
N TYR A 139 -10.06 4.41 0.60
CA TYR A 139 -9.33 5.41 1.36
C TYR A 139 -7.85 5.05 1.43
N ILE A 140 -6.99 6.04 1.33
CA ILE A 140 -5.59 5.93 1.61
C ILE A 140 -5.32 6.83 2.81
N TYR A 141 -5.04 6.23 3.96
CA TYR A 141 -4.72 6.95 5.17
C TYR A 141 -3.23 7.24 5.18
N TRP A 142 -2.89 8.51 5.03
CA TRP A 142 -1.52 8.96 5.20
C TRP A 142 -1.27 9.23 6.68
N MET A 143 -0.47 8.39 7.27
CA MET A 143 -0.08 8.46 8.66
C MET A 143 1.44 8.61 8.77
N THR A 144 1.94 9.11 9.90
CA THR A 144 3.37 9.38 10.06
C THR A 144 3.84 9.14 11.48
N LYS A 145 5.11 8.81 11.62
CA LYS A 145 5.87 8.88 12.87
C LYS A 145 6.55 10.24 12.91
N PRO A 146 6.11 11.18 13.77
CA PRO A 146 6.72 12.50 13.85
C PRO A 146 8.21 12.44 14.23
N ASP A 147 9.01 13.33 13.68
CA ASP A 147 10.37 13.55 14.15
C ASP A 147 10.41 14.64 15.24
N LYS A 148 11.61 14.93 15.77
CA LYS A 148 11.81 15.99 16.77
C LYS A 148 11.46 17.40 16.25
N LYS A 149 11.38 17.59 14.93
CA LYS A 149 11.04 18.85 14.25
C LYS A 149 9.56 18.93 13.89
N GLY A 150 8.80 17.89 14.21
CA GLY A 150 7.38 17.77 13.88
C GLY A 150 7.12 16.93 12.64
N PHE A 151 6.26 17.40 11.74
CA PHE A 151 5.83 16.62 10.58
C PHE A 151 6.76 16.78 9.39
N VAL A 152 6.94 15.70 8.63
CA VAL A 152 7.57 15.75 7.31
C VAL A 152 6.86 16.79 6.44
N ARG A 153 7.57 17.80 5.99
CA ARG A 153 7.03 18.79 5.06
C ARG A 153 7.18 18.25 3.64
N ILE A 154 6.11 18.36 2.88
CA ILE A 154 6.19 18.16 1.44
C ILE A 154 7.16 19.21 0.89
N ASN A 155 8.23 18.77 0.24
CA ASN A 155 9.13 19.71 -0.41
C ASN A 155 8.42 20.28 -1.64
N LYS A 156 8.04 21.57 -1.58
CA LYS A 156 7.32 22.24 -2.67
C LYS A 156 8.06 22.18 -4.00
N GLU A 157 9.38 22.22 -3.99
CA GLU A 157 10.21 22.15 -5.20
C GLU A 157 10.04 20.85 -5.98
N LYS A 158 9.59 19.77 -5.31
CA LYS A 158 9.31 18.48 -5.95
C LYS A 158 8.00 18.47 -6.74
N PHE A 159 7.18 19.49 -6.60
CA PHE A 159 5.84 19.60 -7.17
C PHE A 159 5.68 20.83 -8.05
N LEU A 160 6.76 21.34 -8.59
CA LEU A 160 6.73 22.38 -9.59
C LEU A 160 6.69 21.74 -10.99
N ASP A 161 5.86 22.29 -11.87
CA ASP A 161 5.92 21.99 -13.30
C ASP A 161 7.19 22.64 -13.95
N GLU A 162 7.38 22.39 -15.24
CA GLU A 162 8.51 22.94 -15.99
C GLU A 162 8.59 24.47 -15.98
N LYS A 163 7.47 25.13 -15.68
CA LYS A 163 7.37 26.59 -15.58
C LYS A 163 7.52 27.09 -14.14
N GLY A 164 7.87 26.21 -13.20
CA GLY A 164 8.00 26.56 -11.79
C GLY A 164 6.66 26.79 -11.07
N LYS A 165 5.53 26.39 -11.66
CA LYS A 165 4.22 26.49 -11.05
C LYS A 165 3.93 25.26 -10.20
N LEU A 166 3.37 25.45 -9.00
CA LEU A 166 3.00 24.38 -8.11
C LEU A 166 1.93 23.48 -8.76
N ILE A 167 2.24 22.20 -8.94
CA ILE A 167 1.26 21.20 -9.38
C ILE A 167 0.33 20.95 -8.22
N GLY A 168 -0.96 21.17 -8.41
CA GLY A 168 -1.98 20.95 -7.39
C GLY A 168 -1.96 19.49 -6.90
N LEU A 169 -1.70 19.32 -5.61
CA LEU A 169 -1.76 18.03 -4.93
C LEU A 169 -3.19 17.82 -4.44
N SER A 170 -4.03 17.24 -5.31
CA SER A 170 -5.37 16.83 -4.89
C SER A 170 -5.27 15.62 -3.95
N ASP A 171 -6.14 15.60 -2.95
CA ASP A 171 -6.41 14.44 -2.10
C ASP A 171 -7.42 13.46 -2.71
N ILE A 172 -7.85 13.73 -3.94
CA ILE A 172 -8.65 12.80 -4.76
C ILE A 172 -7.75 12.26 -5.87
N TRP A 173 -7.43 10.98 -5.77
CA TRP A 173 -6.58 10.28 -6.74
C TRP A 173 -7.43 9.42 -7.65
N ARG A 174 -7.30 9.58 -8.98
CA ARG A 174 -8.05 8.83 -9.97
C ARG A 174 -7.14 7.84 -10.67
N PHE A 175 -7.32 6.57 -10.36
CA PHE A 175 -6.65 5.45 -11.02
C PHE A 175 -7.66 4.34 -11.31
N ALA A 176 -7.65 3.82 -12.53
CA ALA A 176 -8.40 2.61 -12.81
C ALA A 176 -7.85 1.42 -12.00
N PRO A 177 -8.71 0.52 -11.49
CA PRO A 177 -8.26 -0.72 -10.87
C PRO A 177 -7.41 -1.56 -11.83
N ASP A 178 -6.42 -2.26 -11.31
CA ASP A 178 -5.59 -3.19 -12.10
C ASP A 178 -6.38 -4.49 -12.39
N ARG A 179 -7.08 -4.52 -13.50
CA ARG A 179 -7.91 -5.68 -13.93
C ARG A 179 -7.10 -6.76 -14.64
N LYS A 180 -5.83 -6.50 -14.99
CA LYS A 180 -4.97 -7.46 -15.70
C LYS A 180 -4.14 -8.32 -14.75
N ASN A 181 -4.18 -8.01 -13.47
CA ASN A 181 -3.46 -8.71 -12.44
C ASN A 181 -4.25 -9.94 -11.98
N SER A 182 -3.59 -11.08 -11.88
CA SER A 182 -4.21 -12.33 -11.42
C SER A 182 -4.40 -12.41 -9.90
N HIS A 183 -3.83 -11.49 -9.14
CA HIS A 183 -4.09 -11.38 -7.69
C HIS A 183 -5.54 -10.92 -7.44
N PRO A 184 -6.24 -11.48 -6.44
CA PRO A 184 -7.66 -11.20 -6.22
C PRO A 184 -7.97 -9.74 -5.83
N ALA A 185 -7.03 -9.03 -5.23
CA ALA A 185 -7.23 -7.65 -4.77
C ALA A 185 -6.01 -6.75 -5.04
N PRO A 186 -5.59 -6.57 -6.30
CA PRO A 186 -4.45 -5.73 -6.59
C PRO A 186 -4.85 -4.25 -6.62
N PHE A 187 -4.03 -3.38 -6.06
CA PHE A 187 -4.12 -1.96 -6.36
C PHE A 187 -3.22 -1.59 -7.57
N PRO A 188 -3.57 -0.53 -8.33
CA PRO A 188 -2.82 -0.13 -9.50
C PRO A 188 -1.47 0.48 -9.12
N GLN A 189 -0.45 0.31 -9.96
CA GLN A 189 0.90 0.85 -9.73
C GLN A 189 0.90 2.39 -9.59
N GLY A 190 -0.09 3.07 -10.13
CA GLY A 190 -0.29 4.51 -9.95
C GLY A 190 -0.37 4.93 -8.49
N LEU A 191 -0.95 4.09 -7.61
CA LEU A 191 -1.08 4.38 -6.19
C LEU A 191 0.29 4.45 -5.49
N PRO A 192 1.13 3.40 -5.45
CA PRO A 192 2.43 3.48 -4.79
C PRO A 192 3.39 4.45 -5.49
N ASN A 193 3.30 4.63 -6.80
CA ASN A 193 4.06 5.67 -7.50
C ASN A 193 3.74 7.06 -6.93
N ARG A 194 2.46 7.35 -6.67
CA ARG A 194 2.07 8.66 -6.12
C ARG A 194 2.50 8.83 -4.67
N CYS A 195 2.43 7.77 -3.87
CA CYS A 195 2.98 7.78 -2.51
C CYS A 195 4.48 8.09 -2.50
N LEU A 196 5.26 7.38 -3.32
CA LEU A 196 6.70 7.63 -3.47
C LEU A 196 6.98 9.06 -3.96
N ASN A 197 6.23 9.52 -4.96
CA ASN A 197 6.38 10.88 -5.45
C ASN A 197 6.15 11.93 -4.38
N LEU A 198 5.15 11.75 -3.51
CA LEU A 198 4.89 12.64 -2.38
C LEU A 198 6.06 12.73 -1.40
N ILE A 199 6.74 11.63 -1.15
CA ILE A 199 7.79 11.54 -0.13
C ILE A 199 9.16 11.90 -0.70
N ILE A 200 9.57 11.31 -1.83
CA ILE A 200 10.91 11.46 -2.39
C ILE A 200 10.97 12.26 -3.70
N GLY A 201 9.82 12.64 -4.26
CA GLY A 201 9.71 13.33 -5.55
C GLY A 201 9.77 12.39 -6.74
N GLN A 202 9.93 12.96 -7.94
CA GLN A 202 10.00 12.20 -9.19
C GLN A 202 11.20 11.23 -9.21
N PRO A 203 11.09 10.11 -9.94
CA PRO A 203 12.24 9.22 -10.13
C PRO A 203 13.42 9.99 -10.69
N LYS A 204 14.58 9.86 -10.05
CA LYS A 204 15.82 10.53 -10.53
C LYS A 204 16.60 9.58 -11.43
N LYS A 205 17.08 10.10 -12.56
CA LYS A 205 17.90 9.34 -13.53
C LYS A 205 19.26 8.85 -12.97
N LYS A 206 19.78 9.50 -11.95
CA LYS A 206 21.06 9.14 -11.31
C LYS A 206 20.87 9.08 -9.80
N ASN A 207 21.39 8.02 -9.22
CA ASN A 207 21.45 7.69 -7.81
C ASN A 207 20.16 7.05 -7.27
N ALA A 208 20.07 5.73 -7.50
CA ALA A 208 19.33 4.88 -6.60
C ALA A 208 19.76 5.23 -5.16
N ASP A 209 18.82 5.61 -4.32
CA ASP A 209 19.09 5.81 -2.91
C ASP A 209 18.82 4.47 -2.21
N ASP A 210 19.82 3.59 -2.25
CA ASP A 210 19.73 2.26 -1.64
C ASP A 210 19.54 2.34 -0.11
N SER A 211 19.77 3.52 0.48
CA SER A 211 19.53 3.77 1.90
C SER A 211 18.04 4.02 2.21
N PHE A 212 17.23 4.39 1.21
CA PHE A 212 15.79 4.60 1.38
C PHE A 212 15.06 3.27 1.21
N VAL A 213 14.39 2.80 2.25
CA VAL A 213 13.76 1.49 2.31
C VAL A 213 12.23 1.62 2.37
N VAL A 214 11.56 1.00 1.40
CA VAL A 214 10.09 0.88 1.37
C VAL A 214 9.67 -0.52 1.83
N LEU A 215 8.72 -0.59 2.74
CA LEU A 215 8.14 -1.85 3.22
C LEU A 215 6.68 -1.99 2.77
N ASP A 216 6.33 -3.19 2.32
CA ASP A 216 4.93 -3.63 2.21
C ASP A 216 4.75 -4.95 2.97
N PRO A 217 4.11 -4.93 4.16
CA PRO A 217 3.90 -6.12 4.96
C PRO A 217 2.79 -7.06 4.44
N PHE A 218 2.10 -6.69 3.34
CA PHE A 218 1.06 -7.48 2.67
C PHE A 218 1.27 -7.42 1.14
N PHE A 219 2.39 -7.96 0.69
CA PHE A 219 3.00 -7.66 -0.61
C PHE A 219 2.19 -8.12 -1.83
N GLY A 220 1.42 -9.21 -1.69
CA GLY A 220 0.55 -9.75 -2.73
C GLY A 220 1.28 -9.93 -4.06
N SER A 221 0.79 -9.26 -5.09
CA SER A 221 1.36 -9.32 -6.44
C SER A 221 2.60 -8.43 -6.68
N GLY A 222 3.16 -7.80 -5.65
CA GLY A 222 4.42 -7.07 -5.73
C GLY A 222 4.37 -5.67 -6.32
N THR A 223 3.20 -5.03 -6.34
CA THR A 223 3.03 -3.71 -6.97
C THR A 223 3.90 -2.62 -6.33
N VAL A 224 4.11 -2.67 -5.00
CA VAL A 224 5.02 -1.76 -4.29
C VAL A 224 6.47 -1.99 -4.72
N GLY A 225 6.90 -3.25 -4.88
CA GLY A 225 8.24 -3.58 -5.37
C GLY A 225 8.51 -3.04 -6.78
N LEU A 226 7.53 -3.15 -7.69
CA LEU A 226 7.65 -2.56 -9.04
C LEU A 226 7.86 -1.04 -8.97
N SER A 227 7.12 -0.39 -8.08
CA SER A 227 7.24 1.07 -7.89
C SER A 227 8.57 1.45 -7.24
N ALA A 228 9.03 0.72 -6.23
CA ALA A 228 10.34 0.93 -5.63
C ALA A 228 11.48 0.81 -6.65
N ILE A 229 11.44 -0.21 -7.50
CA ILE A 229 12.40 -0.39 -8.60
C ILE A 229 12.37 0.80 -9.56
N LYS A 230 11.16 1.26 -9.95
CA LYS A 230 11.01 2.44 -10.81
C LYS A 230 11.64 3.70 -10.20
N TYR A 231 11.55 3.86 -8.90
CA TYR A 231 12.08 5.03 -8.18
C TYR A 231 13.54 4.85 -7.75
N GLY A 232 14.12 3.66 -7.96
CA GLY A 232 15.51 3.37 -7.60
C GLY A 232 15.74 3.35 -6.09
N VAL A 233 14.80 2.82 -5.33
CA VAL A 233 14.89 2.68 -3.86
C VAL A 233 14.82 1.21 -3.46
N SER A 234 15.38 0.89 -2.30
CA SER A 234 15.31 -0.45 -1.74
C SER A 234 13.91 -0.77 -1.22
N TRP A 235 13.57 -2.05 -1.19
CA TRP A 235 12.27 -2.50 -0.70
C TRP A 235 12.35 -3.83 0.04
N ILE A 236 11.34 -4.07 0.87
CA ILE A 236 11.09 -5.36 1.54
C ILE A 236 9.61 -5.67 1.38
N GLY A 237 9.28 -6.90 1.01
CA GLY A 237 7.91 -7.38 0.93
C GLY A 237 7.68 -8.60 1.81
N PHE A 238 6.50 -8.69 2.45
CA PHE A 238 6.07 -9.88 3.19
C PHE A 238 4.82 -10.47 2.59
N ASP A 239 4.76 -11.78 2.50
CA ASP A 239 3.55 -12.51 2.12
C ASP A 239 3.46 -13.86 2.83
N LEU A 240 2.24 -14.34 3.06
CA LEU A 240 1.97 -15.67 3.60
C LEU A 240 1.97 -16.75 2.52
N SER A 241 1.67 -16.38 1.28
CA SER A 241 1.45 -17.31 0.17
C SER A 241 2.71 -17.48 -0.67
N GLU A 242 3.19 -18.71 -0.79
CA GLU A 242 4.25 -19.07 -1.71
C GLU A 242 3.84 -18.78 -3.18
N ASN A 243 2.55 -18.96 -3.51
CA ASN A 243 2.06 -18.70 -4.86
C ASN A 243 2.10 -17.21 -5.18
N TYR A 244 1.70 -16.34 -4.24
CA TYR A 244 1.79 -14.87 -4.43
C TYR A 244 3.23 -14.39 -4.49
N LYS A 245 4.11 -14.98 -3.68
CA LYS A 245 5.55 -14.71 -3.75
C LYS A 245 6.09 -15.02 -5.15
N LYS A 246 5.84 -16.22 -5.69
CA LYS A 246 6.26 -16.60 -7.06
C LYS A 246 5.69 -15.65 -8.11
N MET A 247 4.40 -15.33 -8.04
CA MET A 247 3.74 -14.38 -8.93
C MET A 247 4.43 -13.01 -8.89
N ALA A 248 4.73 -12.50 -7.71
CA ALA A 248 5.37 -11.21 -7.54
C ALA A 248 6.82 -11.23 -8.05
N GLU A 249 7.58 -12.29 -7.79
CA GLU A 249 8.93 -12.48 -8.31
C GLU A 249 8.95 -12.49 -9.83
N GLU A 250 8.07 -13.24 -10.47
CA GLU A 250 7.92 -13.26 -11.94
C GLU A 250 7.56 -11.90 -12.52
N ARG A 251 6.62 -11.18 -11.89
CA ARG A 251 6.25 -9.81 -12.31
C ARG A 251 7.43 -8.85 -12.19
N ILE A 252 8.17 -8.92 -11.10
CA ILE A 252 9.35 -8.08 -10.86
C ILE A 252 10.44 -8.37 -11.91
N GLU A 253 10.74 -9.62 -12.15
CA GLU A 253 11.74 -10.00 -13.17
C GLU A 253 11.32 -9.58 -14.58
N ASN A 254 10.06 -9.74 -14.94
CA ASN A 254 9.54 -9.28 -16.23
C ASN A 254 9.60 -7.75 -16.33
N TYR A 255 9.27 -7.03 -15.25
CA TYR A 255 9.37 -5.57 -15.22
C TYR A 255 10.81 -5.09 -15.39
N LYS A 256 11.78 -5.70 -14.71
CA LYS A 256 13.20 -5.38 -14.88
C LYS A 256 13.68 -5.54 -16.32
N LYS A 257 13.19 -6.57 -17.04
CA LYS A 257 13.52 -6.76 -18.48
C LYS A 257 12.94 -5.66 -19.38
N THR A 258 11.83 -5.02 -18.98
CA THR A 258 11.24 -3.90 -19.72
C THR A 258 11.95 -2.57 -19.45
N LEU A 259 12.66 -2.46 -18.33
CA LEU A 259 13.51 -1.35 -18.05
C LEU A 259 14.76 -1.52 -18.94
N LYS A 260 14.75 -0.91 -20.14
CA LYS A 260 15.94 -0.85 -21.01
C LYS A 260 17.14 -0.39 -20.16
N PRO A 261 18.35 -0.94 -20.39
CA PRO A 261 19.55 -0.33 -19.85
C PRO A 261 19.50 1.14 -20.26
N MET A 262 19.51 2.05 -19.29
CA MET A 262 19.41 3.48 -19.59
C MET A 262 20.63 3.86 -20.44
N GLU A 263 20.45 3.91 -21.75
CA GLU A 263 21.39 4.57 -22.65
C GLU A 263 21.54 6.01 -22.16
N LYS A 264 22.79 6.46 -22.13
CA LYS A 264 23.21 7.69 -21.45
C LYS A 264 22.54 8.97 -21.97
N ASP A 265 21.74 8.94 -23.04
CA ASP A 265 21.43 10.15 -23.82
C ASP A 265 20.01 10.29 -24.41
N SER A 266 18.96 9.68 -23.93
CA SER A 266 17.64 10.03 -24.50
C SER A 266 16.43 9.63 -23.65
N ILE A 267 16.04 10.42 -22.66
CA ILE A 267 14.70 10.31 -22.06
C ILE A 267 14.19 11.70 -21.64
N TRP A 268 14.23 12.66 -22.54
CA TRP A 268 13.44 13.89 -22.47
C TRP A 268 13.24 14.43 -23.89
N ASP A 269 12.28 13.86 -24.61
CA ASP A 269 11.53 14.51 -25.69
C ASP A 269 10.04 14.30 -25.39
#